data_5b09ed9cbf78e666c80ca8f21722cda6
#
_entry.id   5b09ed9cbf78e666c80ca8f21722cda6
#
_cell.length_a   1.000
_cell.length_b   1.000
_cell.length_c   1.000
_cell.angle_alpha   90.00
_cell.angle_beta   90.00
_cell.angle_gamma   90.00
#
_symmetry.space_group_name_H-M   'P 1'
#
loop_
_entity.id
_entity.type
_entity.pdbx_description
1 polymer ?
#
loop_
_entity_poly.entity_id
_entity_poly.type
_entity_poly.pdbx_seq_one_letter_code
_entity_poly.pdbx_strand_id
1 'polypeptide(L)'
;IISITIPVVVAILFGVRVDYELPIFLPPIYSSLNALTAVLLILALVAIKSKKIKLHQRLMQTCIALSLVFLVMYIAYHMTTDPTPFGGEGLTKSIYFFILISHILLSIALIPLVLISYVRAFQEEFPAHKKISKITFPIWLYVAVTGVVVYLMISPYYVY
;
A
#
# COMPACT_ATOMS: atom_id res chain seq x y z
N ILE A 1 13.37 4.23 15.31
CA ILE A 1 12.35 5.19 15.81
C ILE A 1 11.37 5.53 14.68
N ILE A 2 11.78 6.08 13.55
CA ILE A 2 10.89 6.50 12.42
C ILE A 2 10.00 5.35 11.94
N SER A 3 10.51 4.13 11.86
CA SER A 3 9.78 2.95 11.38
C SER A 3 8.56 2.56 12.23
N ILE A 4 8.50 2.99 13.49
CA ILE A 4 7.39 2.76 14.41
C ILE A 4 6.51 4.00 14.49
N THR A 5 7.12 5.19 14.44
CA THR A 5 6.39 6.46 14.55
C THR A 5 5.35 6.62 13.44
N ILE A 6 5.69 6.27 12.19
CA ILE A 6 4.76 6.41 11.04
C ILE A 6 3.50 5.55 11.22
N PRO A 7 3.56 4.23 11.49
CA PRO A 7 2.37 3.42 11.73
C PRO A 7 1.51 3.94 12.89
N VAL A 8 2.14 4.42 13.98
CA VAL A 8 1.41 4.97 15.13
C VAL A 8 0.68 6.26 14.76
N VAL A 9 1.34 7.19 14.07
CA VAL A 9 0.70 8.43 13.60
C VAL A 9 -0.46 8.12 12.66
N VAL A 10 -0.28 7.20 11.74
CA VAL A 10 -1.36 6.76 10.83
C VAL A 10 -2.54 6.20 11.61
N ALA A 11 -2.29 5.33 12.60
CA ALA A 11 -3.35 4.77 13.44
C ALA A 11 -4.12 5.85 14.24
N ILE A 12 -3.43 6.87 14.74
CA ILE A 12 -4.06 8.02 15.43
C ILE A 12 -4.92 8.81 14.44
N LEU A 13 -4.44 9.07 13.23
CA LEU A 13 -5.17 9.84 12.22
C LEU A 13 -6.48 9.15 11.79
N PHE A 14 -6.55 7.82 11.83
CA PHE A 14 -7.80 7.10 11.59
C PHE A 14 -8.89 7.35 12.65
N GLY A 15 -8.51 7.80 13.85
CA GLY A 15 -9.45 8.21 14.89
C GLY A 15 -9.94 9.65 14.76
N VAL A 16 -9.32 10.44 13.87
CA VAL A 16 -9.67 11.86 13.68
C VAL A 16 -10.70 11.99 12.57
N ARG A 17 -11.80 12.69 12.83
CA ARG A 17 -12.81 13.05 11.83
C ARG A 17 -12.72 14.53 11.52
N VAL A 18 -12.80 14.85 10.24
CA VAL A 18 -12.81 16.23 9.73
C VAL A 18 -14.10 16.40 8.92
N ASP A 19 -14.89 17.39 9.31
CA ASP A 19 -16.12 17.75 8.60
C ASP A 19 -15.75 18.58 7.35
N TYR A 20 -15.34 17.86 6.30
CA TYR A 20 -14.96 18.45 5.01
C TYR A 20 -15.31 17.50 3.89
N GLU A 21 -16.11 17.96 2.96
CA GLU A 21 -16.42 17.18 1.74
C GLU A 21 -15.31 17.31 0.71
N LEU A 22 -14.72 16.17 0.36
CA LEU A 22 -13.69 16.16 -0.68
C LEU A 22 -14.33 16.40 -2.05
N PRO A 23 -13.77 17.31 -2.86
CA PRO A 23 -14.31 17.65 -4.19
C PRO A 23 -14.13 16.53 -5.22
N ILE A 24 -13.40 15.47 -4.87
CA ILE A 24 -13.03 14.37 -5.76
C ILE A 24 -13.23 13.04 -5.01
N PHE A 25 -13.86 12.08 -5.71
CA PHE A 25 -13.98 10.72 -5.21
C PHE A 25 -12.62 9.98 -5.35
N LEU A 26 -11.92 9.79 -4.23
CA LEU A 26 -10.55 9.28 -4.18
C LEU A 26 -10.38 7.76 -4.38
N PRO A 27 -11.31 6.86 -4.01
CA PRO A 27 -11.10 5.42 -4.06
C PRO A 27 -10.60 4.85 -5.39
N PRO A 28 -11.15 5.19 -6.57
CA PRO A 28 -10.62 4.69 -7.84
C PRO A 28 -9.20 5.21 -8.13
N ILE A 29 -8.88 6.44 -7.70
CA ILE A 29 -7.58 7.04 -7.95
C ILE A 29 -6.51 6.32 -7.14
N TYR A 30 -6.67 6.20 -5.81
CA TYR A 30 -5.66 5.52 -5.01
C TYR A 30 -5.59 4.01 -5.28
N SER A 31 -6.69 3.37 -5.72
CA SER A 31 -6.65 1.98 -6.19
C SER A 31 -5.83 1.83 -7.47
N SER A 32 -5.92 2.78 -8.40
CA SER A 32 -5.10 2.82 -9.61
C SER A 32 -3.61 3.00 -9.29
N LEU A 33 -3.27 3.77 -8.24
CA LEU A 33 -1.89 3.88 -7.76
C LEU A 33 -1.35 2.53 -7.26
N ASN A 34 -2.18 1.74 -6.57
CA ASN A 34 -1.81 0.39 -6.14
C ASN A 34 -1.60 -0.55 -7.34
N ALA A 35 -2.48 -0.51 -8.34
CA ALA A 35 -2.32 -1.30 -9.56
C ALA A 35 -1.01 -0.96 -10.29
N LEU A 36 -0.72 0.34 -10.45
CA LEU A 36 0.53 0.80 -11.04
C LEU A 36 1.74 0.35 -10.21
N THR A 37 1.67 0.48 -8.88
CA THR A 37 2.73 0.02 -7.98
C THR A 37 3.00 -1.48 -8.14
N ALA A 38 1.96 -2.31 -8.24
CA ALA A 38 2.13 -3.75 -8.45
C ALA A 38 2.88 -4.06 -9.76
N VAL A 39 2.53 -3.37 -10.86
CA VAL A 39 3.22 -3.52 -12.15
C VAL A 39 4.69 -3.08 -12.04
N LEU A 40 4.95 -1.91 -11.44
CA LEU A 40 6.31 -1.38 -11.29
C LEU A 40 7.19 -2.26 -10.39
N LEU A 41 6.62 -2.88 -9.34
CA LEU A 41 7.33 -3.84 -8.50
C LEU A 41 7.80 -5.06 -9.31
N ILE A 42 6.94 -5.60 -10.17
CA ILE A 42 7.31 -6.72 -11.05
C ILE A 42 8.42 -6.29 -12.02
N LEU A 43 8.29 -5.11 -12.64
CA LEU A 43 9.32 -4.58 -13.54
C LEU A 43 10.64 -4.33 -12.80
N ALA A 44 10.60 -3.86 -11.55
CA ALA A 44 11.78 -3.67 -10.72
C ALA A 44 12.49 -5.01 -10.41
N LEU A 45 11.71 -6.06 -10.14
CA LEU A 45 12.24 -7.41 -9.95
C LEU A 45 12.92 -7.95 -11.24
N VAL A 46 12.28 -7.75 -12.39
CA VAL A 46 12.87 -8.13 -13.69
C VAL A 46 14.15 -7.33 -13.95
N ALA A 47 14.15 -6.04 -13.67
CA ALA A 47 15.30 -5.16 -13.85
C ALA A 47 16.51 -5.63 -13.04
N ILE A 48 16.32 -5.97 -11.74
CA ILE A 48 17.45 -6.42 -10.91
C ILE A 48 17.95 -7.82 -11.32
N LYS A 49 17.05 -8.72 -11.71
CA LYS A 49 17.44 -10.03 -12.26
C LYS A 49 18.24 -9.89 -13.56
N SER A 50 17.95 -8.88 -14.35
CA SER A 50 18.68 -8.54 -15.58
C SER A 50 19.91 -7.66 -15.34
N LYS A 51 20.36 -7.51 -14.07
CA LYS A 51 21.52 -6.70 -13.67
C LYS A 51 21.41 -5.21 -14.03
N LYS A 52 20.21 -4.70 -14.33
CA LYS A 52 19.93 -3.29 -14.61
C LYS A 52 19.69 -2.51 -13.30
N ILE A 53 20.74 -2.36 -12.49
CA ILE A 53 20.68 -1.82 -11.12
C ILE A 53 20.06 -0.42 -11.10
N LYS A 54 20.49 0.50 -11.97
CA LYS A 54 19.96 1.88 -12.03
C LYS A 54 18.45 1.90 -12.34
N LEU A 55 17.98 1.02 -13.22
CA LEU A 55 16.55 0.91 -13.53
C LEU A 55 15.77 0.37 -12.33
N HIS A 56 16.26 -0.69 -11.68
CA HIS A 56 15.68 -1.20 -10.44
C HIS A 56 15.55 -0.09 -9.38
N GLN A 57 16.61 0.66 -9.14
CA GLN A 57 16.62 1.75 -8.16
C GLN A 57 15.54 2.79 -8.48
N ARG A 58 15.45 3.26 -9.73
CA ARG A 58 14.43 4.25 -10.15
C ARG A 58 13.01 3.71 -9.96
N LEU A 59 12.76 2.48 -10.39
CA LEU A 59 11.45 1.85 -10.26
C LEU A 59 11.04 1.69 -8.79
N MET A 60 11.97 1.28 -7.92
CA MET A 60 11.70 1.16 -6.48
C MET A 60 11.43 2.52 -5.82
N GLN A 61 12.16 3.57 -6.19
CA GLN A 61 11.90 4.93 -5.72
C GLN A 61 10.52 5.41 -6.16
N THR A 62 10.13 5.13 -7.41
CA THR A 62 8.78 5.44 -7.90
C THR A 62 7.72 4.68 -7.12
N CYS A 63 7.91 3.38 -6.83
CA CYS A 63 6.98 2.61 -6.00
C CYS A 63 6.81 3.21 -4.61
N ILE A 64 7.90 3.66 -3.96
CA ILE A 64 7.85 4.33 -2.66
C ILE A 64 7.03 5.63 -2.77
N ALA A 65 7.30 6.46 -3.77
CA ALA A 65 6.58 7.71 -3.97
C ALA A 65 5.09 7.49 -4.21
N LEU A 66 4.71 6.52 -5.06
CA LEU A 66 3.31 6.16 -5.31
C LEU A 66 2.62 5.64 -4.04
N SER A 67 3.31 4.80 -3.24
CA SER A 67 2.77 4.29 -1.99
C SER A 67 2.58 5.40 -0.95
N LEU A 68 3.45 6.42 -0.93
CA LEU A 68 3.29 7.58 -0.07
C LEU A 68 2.09 8.43 -0.50
N VAL A 69 1.94 8.70 -1.80
CA VAL A 69 0.76 9.41 -2.34
C VAL A 69 -0.52 8.64 -2.04
N PHE A 70 -0.52 7.33 -2.26
CA PHE A 70 -1.63 6.45 -1.87
C PHE A 70 -1.99 6.63 -0.39
N LEU A 71 -1.00 6.57 0.51
CA LEU A 71 -1.23 6.66 1.95
C LEU A 71 -1.87 8.00 2.34
N VAL A 72 -1.39 9.10 1.78
CA VAL A 72 -1.96 10.44 2.03
C VAL A 72 -3.40 10.53 1.56
N MET A 73 -3.69 10.08 0.34
CA MET A 73 -5.05 10.08 -0.21
C MET A 73 -6.00 9.17 0.58
N TYR A 74 -5.51 8.01 1.00
CA TYR A 74 -6.27 7.05 1.79
C TYR A 74 -6.63 7.60 3.17
N ILE A 75 -5.66 8.23 3.87
CA ILE A 75 -5.91 8.90 5.14
C ILE A 75 -6.91 10.04 4.96
N ALA A 76 -6.71 10.91 3.98
CA ALA A 76 -7.61 12.02 3.70
C ALA A 76 -9.05 11.54 3.48
N TYR A 77 -9.24 10.50 2.68
CA TYR A 77 -10.55 9.90 2.44
C TYR A 77 -11.20 9.37 3.73
N HIS A 78 -10.43 8.63 4.56
CA HIS A 78 -10.96 8.04 5.80
C HIS A 78 -11.24 9.07 6.91
N MET A 79 -10.57 10.21 6.88
CA MET A 79 -10.84 11.29 7.83
C MET A 79 -12.09 12.10 7.47
N THR A 80 -12.50 12.09 6.19
CA THR A 80 -13.56 12.96 5.67
C THR A 80 -14.82 12.22 5.22
N THR A 81 -14.76 10.89 5.09
CA THR A 81 -15.87 10.09 4.55
C THR A 81 -16.22 8.95 5.50
N ASP A 82 -17.51 8.68 5.66
CA ASP A 82 -17.95 7.53 6.44
C ASP A 82 -17.61 6.20 5.75
N PRO A 83 -17.31 5.15 6.55
CA PRO A 83 -17.02 3.84 6.00
C PRO A 83 -18.21 3.27 5.21
N THR A 84 -17.97 2.87 3.97
CA THR A 84 -18.97 2.16 3.18
C THR A 84 -19.13 0.74 3.70
N PRO A 85 -20.34 0.32 4.12
CA PRO A 85 -20.56 -1.06 4.53
C PRO A 85 -20.50 -2.01 3.32
N PHE A 86 -19.85 -3.15 3.49
CA PHE A 86 -19.83 -4.18 2.45
C PHE A 86 -21.17 -4.91 2.43
N GLY A 87 -21.90 -4.80 1.32
CA GLY A 87 -23.24 -5.36 1.15
C GLY A 87 -23.29 -6.79 0.62
N GLY A 88 -22.13 -7.45 0.41
CA GLY A 88 -22.10 -8.86 -0.03
C GLY A 88 -22.43 -9.82 1.10
N GLU A 89 -22.94 -11.01 0.74
CA GLU A 89 -23.39 -12.05 1.69
C GLU A 89 -22.62 -13.36 1.49
N GLY A 90 -22.80 -14.28 2.43
CA GLY A 90 -22.26 -15.65 2.36
C GLY A 90 -20.74 -15.71 2.21
N LEU A 91 -20.26 -16.55 1.29
CA LEU A 91 -18.83 -16.78 1.06
C LEU A 91 -18.10 -15.51 0.58
N THR A 92 -18.75 -14.70 -0.22
CA THR A 92 -18.16 -13.44 -0.74
C THR A 92 -17.81 -12.50 0.40
N LYS A 93 -18.67 -12.38 1.41
CA LYS A 93 -18.43 -11.58 2.62
C LYS A 93 -17.21 -12.08 3.39
N SER A 94 -17.10 -13.38 3.57
CA SER A 94 -15.96 -14.01 4.28
C SER A 94 -14.64 -13.78 3.54
N ILE A 95 -14.63 -13.92 2.21
CA ILE A 95 -13.45 -13.68 1.36
C ILE A 95 -13.05 -12.21 1.44
N TYR A 96 -14.00 -11.28 1.31
CA TYR A 96 -13.73 -9.86 1.41
C TYR A 96 -13.05 -9.50 2.72
N PHE A 97 -13.63 -9.90 3.87
CA PHE A 97 -13.05 -9.57 5.17
C PHE A 97 -11.71 -10.25 5.41
N PHE A 98 -11.51 -11.48 4.92
CA PHE A 98 -10.20 -12.13 4.99
C PHE A 98 -9.12 -11.34 4.23
N ILE A 99 -9.42 -10.94 2.99
CA ILE A 99 -8.49 -10.13 2.17
C ILE A 99 -8.26 -8.77 2.82
N LEU A 100 -9.32 -8.10 3.27
CA LEU A 100 -9.24 -6.78 3.90
C LEU A 100 -8.37 -6.79 5.17
N ILE A 101 -8.63 -7.74 6.08
CA ILE A 101 -7.90 -7.84 7.34
C ILE A 101 -6.42 -8.16 7.10
N SER A 102 -6.14 -9.16 6.24
CA SER A 102 -4.76 -9.51 5.89
C SER A 102 -4.04 -8.36 5.18
N HIS A 103 -4.72 -7.64 4.29
CA HIS A 103 -4.18 -6.44 3.64
C HIS A 103 -3.81 -5.36 4.67
N ILE A 104 -4.69 -5.04 5.61
CA ILE A 104 -4.44 -4.02 6.64
C ILE A 104 -3.25 -4.42 7.52
N LEU A 105 -3.24 -5.64 8.04
CA LEU A 105 -2.15 -6.11 8.91
C LEU A 105 -0.80 -6.10 8.21
N LEU A 106 -0.75 -6.58 6.96
CA LEU A 106 0.48 -6.58 6.17
C LEU A 106 0.89 -5.18 5.71
N SER A 107 -0.05 -4.26 5.50
CA SER A 107 0.25 -2.85 5.19
C SER A 107 0.95 -2.16 6.36
N ILE A 108 0.53 -2.42 7.59
CA ILE A 108 1.20 -1.89 8.79
C ILE A 108 2.62 -2.44 8.89
N ALA A 109 2.80 -3.75 8.69
CA ALA A 109 4.11 -4.38 8.73
C ALA A 109 5.02 -3.93 7.56
N LEU A 110 4.44 -3.59 6.43
CA LEU A 110 5.17 -3.19 5.22
C LEU A 110 5.94 -1.88 5.41
N ILE A 111 5.38 -0.90 6.12
CA ILE A 111 6.01 0.42 6.31
C ILE A 111 7.44 0.29 6.86
N PRO A 112 7.67 -0.34 8.03
CA PRO A 112 9.04 -0.52 8.54
C PRO A 112 9.91 -1.38 7.63
N LEU A 113 9.35 -2.40 6.97
CA LEU A 113 10.11 -3.28 6.08
C LEU A 113 10.66 -2.51 4.87
N VAL A 114 9.84 -1.67 4.23
CA VAL A 114 10.26 -0.84 3.10
C VAL A 114 11.32 0.18 3.53
N LEU A 115 11.11 0.85 4.67
CA LEU A 115 12.07 1.84 5.17
C LEU A 115 13.43 1.21 5.49
N ILE A 116 13.46 0.06 6.17
CA ILE A 116 14.71 -0.64 6.49
C ILE A 116 15.39 -1.12 5.20
N SER A 117 14.61 -1.67 4.25
CA SER A 117 15.15 -2.11 2.96
C SER A 117 15.75 -0.95 2.17
N TYR A 118 15.07 0.20 2.14
CA TYR A 118 15.54 1.39 1.46
C TYR A 118 16.82 1.96 2.09
N VAL A 119 16.85 2.10 3.42
CA VAL A 119 18.04 2.60 4.15
C VAL A 119 19.26 1.72 3.90
N ARG A 120 19.10 0.39 3.96
CA ARG A 120 20.19 -0.55 3.66
C ARG A 120 20.70 -0.43 2.22
N ALA A 121 19.80 -0.22 1.25
CA ALA A 121 20.20 0.02 -0.13
C ALA A 121 20.95 1.36 -0.28
N PHE A 122 20.48 2.39 0.41
CA PHE A 122 21.10 3.72 0.40
C PHE A 122 22.49 3.73 1.04
N GLN A 123 22.68 2.94 2.08
CA GLN A 123 23.98 2.75 2.77
C GLN A 123 24.90 1.75 2.05
N GLU A 124 24.50 1.28 0.87
CA GLU A 124 25.23 0.27 0.08
C GLU A 124 25.43 -1.07 0.80
N GLU A 125 24.64 -1.34 1.85
CA GLU A 125 24.61 -2.63 2.56
C GLU A 125 23.84 -3.69 1.75
N PHE A 126 24.32 -3.98 0.52
CA PHE A 126 23.60 -4.84 -0.43
C PHE A 126 23.31 -6.26 0.09
N PRO A 127 24.18 -6.93 0.87
CA PRO A 127 23.87 -8.23 1.46
C PRO A 127 22.68 -8.17 2.41
N ALA A 128 22.60 -7.15 3.26
CA ALA A 128 21.53 -6.92 4.22
C ALA A 128 20.24 -6.47 3.53
N HIS A 129 20.34 -5.59 2.52
CA HIS A 129 19.24 -5.21 1.65
C HIS A 129 18.62 -6.44 0.95
N LYS A 130 19.44 -7.31 0.36
CA LYS A 130 18.99 -8.51 -0.33
C LYS A 130 18.26 -9.48 0.60
N LYS A 131 18.71 -9.60 1.87
CA LYS A 131 18.08 -10.47 2.87
C LYS A 131 16.68 -9.97 3.22
N ILE A 132 16.51 -8.67 3.52
CA ILE A 132 15.21 -8.13 3.90
C ILE A 132 14.26 -8.01 2.70
N SER A 133 14.76 -7.70 1.51
CA SER A 133 13.94 -7.59 0.30
C SER A 133 13.25 -8.89 -0.09
N LYS A 134 13.78 -10.05 0.28
CA LYS A 134 13.12 -11.35 0.08
C LYS A 134 11.80 -11.47 0.85
N ILE A 135 11.65 -10.72 1.94
CA ILE A 135 10.43 -10.66 2.76
C ILE A 135 9.59 -9.46 2.34
N THR A 136 10.22 -8.31 2.18
CA THR A 136 9.53 -7.04 1.85
C THR A 136 8.82 -7.12 0.49
N PHE A 137 9.47 -7.67 -0.53
CA PHE A 137 8.93 -7.68 -1.89
C PHE A 137 7.61 -8.45 -2.01
N PRO A 138 7.49 -9.73 -1.57
CA PRO A 138 6.23 -10.46 -1.68
C PRO A 138 5.11 -9.83 -0.84
N ILE A 139 5.43 -9.28 0.33
CA ILE A 139 4.45 -8.56 1.16
C ILE A 139 3.97 -7.30 0.43
N TRP A 140 4.89 -6.52 -0.14
CA TRP A 140 4.52 -5.30 -0.86
C TRP A 140 3.67 -5.59 -2.09
N LEU A 141 4.04 -6.59 -2.88
CA LEU A 141 3.26 -7.01 -4.04
C LEU A 141 1.86 -7.50 -3.61
N TYR A 142 1.77 -8.29 -2.55
CA TYR A 142 0.49 -8.73 -1.99
C TYR A 142 -0.38 -7.54 -1.58
N VAL A 143 0.16 -6.59 -0.83
CA VAL A 143 -0.57 -5.38 -0.39
C VAL A 143 -1.03 -4.55 -1.59
N ALA A 144 -0.17 -4.33 -2.59
CA ALA A 144 -0.53 -3.58 -3.78
C ALA A 144 -1.66 -4.25 -4.59
N VAL A 145 -1.60 -5.57 -4.77
CA VAL A 145 -2.64 -6.33 -5.50
C VAL A 145 -3.93 -6.39 -4.70
N THR A 146 -3.86 -6.74 -3.41
CA THR A 146 -5.07 -6.88 -2.58
C THR A 146 -5.76 -5.54 -2.34
N GLY A 147 -5.04 -4.41 -2.32
CA GLY A 147 -5.66 -3.09 -2.30
C GLY A 147 -6.56 -2.82 -3.51
N VAL A 148 -6.17 -3.29 -4.70
CA VAL A 148 -7.03 -3.25 -5.90
C VAL A 148 -8.22 -4.19 -5.76
N VAL A 149 -7.99 -5.43 -5.28
CA VAL A 149 -9.06 -6.42 -5.10
C VAL A 149 -10.11 -5.92 -4.11
N VAL A 150 -9.69 -5.39 -2.95
CA VAL A 150 -10.59 -4.80 -1.95
C VAL A 150 -11.43 -3.68 -2.57
N TYR A 151 -10.81 -2.77 -3.34
CA TYR A 151 -11.53 -1.71 -4.04
C TYR A 151 -12.56 -2.29 -5.02
N LEU A 152 -12.20 -3.24 -5.85
CA LEU A 152 -13.12 -3.85 -6.83
C LEU A 152 -14.29 -4.55 -6.14
N MET A 153 -14.08 -5.17 -4.98
CA MET A 153 -15.13 -5.85 -4.22
C MET A 153 -16.07 -4.87 -3.53
N ILE A 154 -15.57 -3.72 -3.03
CA ILE A 154 -16.40 -2.73 -2.33
C ILE A 154 -17.06 -1.73 -3.29
N SER A 155 -16.49 -1.51 -4.47
CA SER A 155 -16.93 -0.46 -5.42
C SER A 155 -18.41 -0.51 -5.79
N PRO A 156 -19.11 -1.66 -5.89
CA PRO A 156 -20.54 -1.69 -6.18
C PRO A 156 -21.41 -1.13 -5.04
N TYR A 157 -20.86 -0.95 -3.86
CA TYR A 157 -21.59 -0.51 -2.66
C TYR A 157 -21.33 0.95 -2.29
N TYR A 158 -20.49 1.68 -3.06
CA TYR A 158 -20.36 3.12 -2.87
C TYR A 158 -21.66 3.83 -3.23
N VAL A 159 -22.10 4.71 -2.32
CA VAL A 159 -23.19 5.66 -2.58
C VAL A 159 -22.53 6.96 -3.02
N TYR A 160 -22.85 7.41 -4.23
CA TYR A 160 -22.34 8.66 -4.82
C TYR A 160 -23.28 9.82 -4.53
#